data_f600fc8d253f8a40c4602bf6846d77ea
#
_entry.id   f600fc8d253f8a40c4602bf6846d77ea
#
_cell.length_a   1.000
_cell.length_b   1.000
_cell.length_c   1.000
_cell.angle_alpha   90.00
_cell.angle_beta   90.00
_cell.angle_gamma   90.00
#
_symmetry.space_group_name_H-M   'P 1'
#
loop_
_entity.id
_entity.type
_entity.pdbx_description
1 polymer ?
#
loop_
_entity_poly.entity_id
_entity_poly.type
_entity_poly.pdbx_seq_one_letter_code
_entity_poly.pdbx_strand_id
1 'polypeptide(L)'
;MKKLFRNLLIIIIAVLAFYLIPIRELNVKEEYQNPSMPNGCEITALDMLMKYNGFNVSKEYLNDNYLNKTGLYNADPNTGYIGNPYSKSKGFYCYAAPIAECANKYFRENNISKTAKDKTGMSVFGVLNQIIFRKQPVVVWYTVDGKKPEFLSASYTNSKGEKKPLYSNLHCVVVNGVGRGMVSIIDPQRGQRAVNFIEFTKLYMQMGQRAVVI
;
A
#
# COMPACT_ATOMS: atom_id res chain seq x y z
N MET A 1 14.85 -9.56 -38.78
CA MET A 1 13.57 -10.28 -38.68
C MET A 1 13.56 -11.42 -37.64
N LYS A 2 14.47 -12.43 -37.69
CA LYS A 2 14.48 -13.57 -36.74
C LYS A 2 14.56 -13.18 -35.26
N LYS A 3 15.38 -12.18 -34.87
CA LYS A 3 15.53 -11.72 -33.49
C LYS A 3 14.25 -11.03 -32.96
N LEU A 4 13.58 -10.23 -33.81
CA LEU A 4 12.32 -9.58 -33.47
C LEU A 4 11.20 -10.60 -33.24
N PHE A 5 11.07 -11.57 -34.15
CA PHE A 5 10.10 -12.68 -34.03
C PHE A 5 10.32 -13.50 -32.77
N ARG A 6 11.57 -13.87 -32.47
CA ARG A 6 11.92 -14.59 -31.22
C ARG A 6 11.53 -13.79 -29.98
N ASN A 7 11.83 -12.49 -29.94
CA ASN A 7 11.48 -11.64 -28.79
C ASN A 7 9.96 -11.52 -28.63
N LEU A 8 9.22 -11.36 -29.74
CA LEU A 8 7.75 -11.33 -29.71
C LEU A 8 7.17 -12.64 -29.19
N LEU A 9 7.69 -13.79 -29.64
CA LEU A 9 7.27 -15.10 -29.17
C LEU A 9 7.51 -15.28 -27.65
N ILE A 10 8.66 -14.85 -27.15
CA ILE A 10 8.97 -14.89 -25.71
C ILE A 10 7.97 -14.02 -24.92
N ILE A 11 7.64 -12.83 -25.41
CA ILE A 11 6.65 -11.96 -24.76
C ILE A 11 5.28 -12.63 -24.72
N ILE A 12 4.84 -13.20 -25.85
CA ILE A 12 3.55 -13.92 -25.93
C ILE A 12 3.51 -15.08 -24.94
N ILE A 13 4.56 -15.89 -24.87
CA ILE A 13 4.65 -17.01 -23.94
C ILE A 13 4.63 -16.52 -22.49
N ALA A 14 5.34 -15.45 -22.16
CA ALA A 14 5.34 -14.87 -20.82
C ALA A 14 3.97 -14.35 -20.43
N VAL A 15 3.25 -13.69 -21.35
CA VAL A 15 1.87 -13.23 -21.13
C VAL A 15 0.93 -14.40 -20.93
N LEU A 16 0.97 -15.41 -21.79
CA LEU A 16 0.15 -16.62 -21.64
C LEU A 16 0.43 -17.33 -20.32
N ALA A 17 1.71 -17.50 -19.96
CA ALA A 17 2.11 -18.09 -18.68
C ALA A 17 1.53 -17.33 -17.49
N PHE A 18 1.56 -15.98 -17.52
CA PHE A 18 0.98 -15.15 -16.47
C PHE A 18 -0.52 -15.41 -16.27
N TYR A 19 -1.28 -15.64 -17.34
CA TYR A 19 -2.70 -15.97 -17.27
C TYR A 19 -2.99 -17.42 -16.87
N LEU A 20 -2.07 -18.34 -17.14
CA LEU A 20 -2.24 -19.78 -16.84
C LEU A 20 -1.75 -20.17 -15.45
N ILE A 21 -0.77 -19.47 -14.90
CA ILE A 21 -0.22 -19.77 -13.57
C ILE A 21 -1.29 -19.48 -12.50
N PRO A 22 -1.61 -20.44 -11.61
CA PRO A 22 -2.52 -20.22 -10.50
C PRO A 22 -2.09 -19.06 -9.61
N ILE A 23 -3.06 -18.36 -9.02
CA ILE A 23 -2.75 -17.32 -8.03
C ILE A 23 -1.98 -17.97 -6.88
N ARG A 24 -0.80 -17.42 -6.58
CA ARG A 24 -0.01 -17.79 -5.41
C ARG A 24 -0.07 -16.65 -4.42
N GLU A 25 -0.55 -16.96 -3.23
CA GLU A 25 -0.75 -16.01 -2.16
C GLU A 25 0.23 -16.27 -1.02
N LEU A 26 0.75 -15.20 -0.45
CA LEU A 26 1.47 -15.22 0.80
C LEU A 26 0.44 -15.29 1.93
N ASN A 27 0.72 -16.07 2.96
CA ASN A 27 -0.18 -16.25 4.10
C ASN A 27 -0.12 -15.03 5.03
N VAL A 28 -0.70 -13.93 4.58
CA VAL A 28 -0.85 -12.70 5.38
C VAL A 28 -2.16 -12.79 6.14
N LYS A 29 -2.10 -12.67 7.48
CA LYS A 29 -3.31 -12.67 8.29
C LYS A 29 -4.12 -11.39 8.04
N GLU A 30 -5.40 -11.54 7.73
CA GLU A 30 -6.31 -10.41 7.53
C GLU A 30 -6.53 -9.64 8.84
N GLU A 31 -6.51 -8.31 8.73
CA GLU A 31 -6.89 -7.39 9.80
C GLU A 31 -7.83 -6.32 9.26
N TYR A 32 -8.83 -5.97 10.06
CA TYR A 32 -9.85 -5.01 9.67
C TYR A 32 -9.67 -3.67 10.38
N GLN A 33 -9.81 -2.57 9.65
CA GLN A 33 -9.74 -1.23 10.25
C GLN A 33 -10.94 -0.91 11.12
N ASN A 34 -12.11 -1.39 10.73
CA ASN A 34 -13.35 -1.23 11.48
C ASN A 34 -13.52 -2.30 12.59
N PRO A 35 -14.19 -1.98 13.70
CA PRO A 35 -14.83 -0.68 14.01
C PRO A 35 -13.87 0.35 14.64
N SER A 36 -12.65 -0.04 15.08
CA SER A 36 -11.80 0.81 15.91
C SER A 36 -11.23 2.02 15.16
N MET A 37 -10.85 1.86 13.90
CA MET A 37 -10.16 2.89 13.11
C MET A 37 -10.82 3.09 11.74
N PRO A 38 -11.96 3.80 11.65
CA PRO A 38 -12.70 3.93 10.38
C PRO A 38 -11.90 4.59 9.25
N ASN A 39 -10.86 5.37 9.56
CA ASN A 39 -9.93 5.96 8.61
C ASN A 39 -8.49 5.43 8.78
N GLY A 40 -8.32 4.20 9.24
CA GLY A 40 -7.02 3.61 9.59
C GLY A 40 -6.50 2.59 8.58
N CYS A 41 -6.80 2.72 7.28
CA CYS A 41 -6.39 1.71 6.30
C CYS A 41 -4.85 1.56 6.22
N GLU A 42 -4.09 2.63 6.28
CA GLU A 42 -2.63 2.60 6.19
C GLU A 42 -1.99 1.90 7.39
N ILE A 43 -2.45 2.24 8.60
CA ILE A 43 -1.89 1.64 9.82
C ILE A 43 -2.35 0.18 9.97
N THR A 44 -3.55 -0.16 9.51
CA THR A 44 -4.03 -1.54 9.46
C THR A 44 -3.24 -2.38 8.44
N ALA A 45 -2.93 -1.80 7.27
CA ALA A 45 -2.08 -2.44 6.29
C ALA A 45 -0.65 -2.62 6.80
N LEU A 46 -0.11 -1.66 7.57
CA LEU A 46 1.18 -1.80 8.23
C LEU A 46 1.15 -2.91 9.30
N ASP A 47 0.10 -3.00 10.11
CA ASP A 47 -0.08 -4.06 11.10
C ASP A 47 -0.01 -5.44 10.44
N MET A 48 -0.74 -5.65 9.34
CA MET A 48 -0.67 -6.89 8.56
C MET A 48 0.75 -7.19 8.06
N LEU A 49 1.47 -6.17 7.56
CA LEU A 49 2.85 -6.31 7.09
C LEU A 49 3.80 -6.66 8.24
N MET A 50 3.64 -6.02 9.41
CA MET A 50 4.42 -6.29 10.62
C MET A 50 4.20 -7.74 11.10
N LYS A 51 2.95 -8.17 11.22
CA LYS A 51 2.59 -9.54 11.65
C LYS A 51 3.13 -10.60 10.69
N TYR A 52 3.07 -10.37 9.38
CA TYR A 52 3.67 -11.27 8.40
C TYR A 52 5.19 -11.42 8.61
N ASN A 53 5.87 -10.38 9.01
CA ASN A 53 7.30 -10.38 9.31
C ASN A 53 7.64 -10.85 10.74
N GLY A 54 6.66 -11.37 11.49
CA GLY A 54 6.86 -11.97 12.80
C GLY A 54 6.73 -10.98 13.98
N PHE A 55 6.29 -9.74 13.74
CA PHE A 55 6.12 -8.73 14.78
C PHE A 55 4.64 -8.64 15.19
N ASN A 56 4.31 -9.23 16.33
CA ASN A 56 2.95 -9.23 16.87
C ASN A 56 2.66 -7.92 17.59
N VAL A 57 2.36 -6.88 16.84
CA VAL A 57 2.02 -5.53 17.33
C VAL A 57 0.69 -5.10 16.73
N SER A 58 -0.19 -4.45 17.49
CA SER A 58 -1.50 -4.02 16.99
C SER A 58 -1.43 -2.67 16.27
N LYS A 59 -2.38 -2.44 15.36
CA LYS A 59 -2.54 -1.16 14.67
C LYS A 59 -2.78 0.00 15.64
N GLU A 60 -3.52 -0.25 16.73
CA GLU A 60 -3.76 0.74 17.78
C GLU A 60 -2.44 1.16 18.45
N TYR A 61 -1.63 0.18 18.85
CA TYR A 61 -0.35 0.46 19.48
C TYR A 61 0.62 1.21 18.56
N LEU A 62 0.69 0.81 17.27
CA LEU A 62 1.48 1.51 16.26
C LEU A 62 1.00 2.94 16.05
N ASN A 63 -0.33 3.14 15.94
CA ASN A 63 -0.92 4.45 15.76
C ASN A 63 -0.67 5.39 16.92
N ASP A 64 -0.79 4.88 18.16
CA ASP A 64 -0.77 5.73 19.35
C ASP A 64 0.66 6.11 19.75
N ASN A 65 1.63 5.24 19.52
CA ASN A 65 3.01 5.44 19.97
C ASN A 65 3.97 5.87 18.84
N TYR A 66 3.72 5.50 17.59
CA TYR A 66 4.73 5.66 16.54
C TYR A 66 4.28 6.44 15.31
N LEU A 67 2.97 6.44 14.98
CA LEU A 67 2.49 7.15 13.82
C LEU A 67 2.54 8.68 14.04
N ASN A 68 3.35 9.34 13.21
CA ASN A 68 3.36 10.80 13.21
C ASN A 68 2.04 11.34 12.66
N LYS A 69 1.42 12.27 13.39
CA LYS A 69 0.15 12.90 13.03
C LYS A 69 0.35 14.40 12.80
N THR A 70 -0.37 14.95 11.84
CA THR A 70 -0.38 16.38 11.52
C THR A 70 -1.78 16.96 11.78
N GLY A 71 -1.88 18.28 11.81
CA GLY A 71 -3.17 18.96 11.89
C GLY A 71 -4.01 18.75 10.61
N LEU A 72 -5.21 19.35 10.62
CA LEU A 72 -6.14 19.25 9.48
C LEU A 72 -5.87 20.31 8.39
N TYR A 73 -5.13 21.36 8.70
CA TYR A 73 -4.91 22.49 7.79
C TYR A 73 -3.45 22.52 7.32
N ASN A 74 -3.25 22.72 6.01
CA ASN A 74 -1.94 22.78 5.35
C ASN A 74 -1.00 21.60 5.68
N ALA A 75 -1.58 20.49 6.05
CA ALA A 75 -0.85 19.30 6.47
C ALA A 75 -0.39 18.50 5.26
N ASP A 76 0.91 18.19 5.19
CA ASP A 76 1.48 17.35 4.14
C ASP A 76 1.39 15.87 4.51
N PRO A 77 0.66 15.03 3.75
CA PRO A 77 0.56 13.59 4.01
C PRO A 77 1.89 12.85 3.85
N ASN A 78 2.94 13.48 3.31
CA ASN A 78 4.29 12.91 3.29
C ASN A 78 5.01 13.03 4.63
N THR A 79 4.57 13.90 5.53
CA THR A 79 5.22 14.14 6.82
C THR A 79 4.50 13.49 8.01
N GLY A 80 3.20 13.18 7.85
CA GLY A 80 2.41 12.54 8.89
C GLY A 80 0.99 12.25 8.43
N TYR A 81 0.24 11.54 9.27
CA TYR A 81 -1.17 11.26 9.05
C TYR A 81 -1.99 12.54 9.30
N ILE A 82 -2.80 12.96 8.32
CA ILE A 82 -3.64 14.14 8.42
C ILE A 82 -4.85 13.82 9.30
N GLY A 83 -4.91 14.42 10.48
CA GLY A 83 -6.00 14.22 11.43
C GLY A 83 -5.81 12.99 12.32
N ASN A 84 -6.88 12.20 12.52
CA ASN A 84 -6.88 11.06 13.45
C ASN A 84 -7.56 9.83 12.83
N PRO A 85 -6.86 8.68 12.70
CA PRO A 85 -7.41 7.43 12.16
C PRO A 85 -8.67 6.91 12.87
N TYR A 86 -8.82 7.20 14.18
CA TYR A 86 -10.00 6.85 14.97
C TYR A 86 -11.26 7.67 14.62
N SER A 87 -11.10 8.82 13.99
CA SER A 87 -12.21 9.72 13.73
C SER A 87 -12.84 9.49 12.37
N LYS A 88 -14.16 9.33 12.32
CA LYS A 88 -14.94 9.25 11.07
C LYS A 88 -14.91 10.54 10.25
N SER A 89 -14.83 11.69 10.91
CA SER A 89 -14.98 13.02 10.28
C SER A 89 -13.71 13.86 10.25
N LYS A 90 -12.71 13.53 11.07
CA LYS A 90 -11.46 14.28 11.22
C LYS A 90 -10.22 13.39 10.98
N GLY A 91 -10.38 12.32 10.23
CA GLY A 91 -9.32 11.46 9.75
C GLY A 91 -9.28 11.50 8.24
N PHE A 92 -8.08 11.66 7.67
CA PHE A 92 -7.86 11.61 6.24
C PHE A 92 -6.95 10.44 5.89
N TYR A 93 -5.66 10.70 5.73
CA TYR A 93 -4.67 9.70 5.35
C TYR A 93 -3.23 10.21 5.53
N CYS A 94 -2.26 9.34 5.34
CA CYS A 94 -0.87 9.68 5.05
C CYS A 94 -0.36 8.90 3.84
N TYR A 95 0.83 9.28 3.35
CA TYR A 95 1.53 8.55 2.30
C TYR A 95 2.53 7.54 2.88
N ALA A 96 3.40 6.99 2.03
CA ALA A 96 4.26 5.87 2.38
C ALA A 96 5.33 6.20 3.42
N ALA A 97 5.90 7.41 3.37
CA ALA A 97 6.99 7.80 4.27
C ALA A 97 6.60 7.76 5.76
N PRO A 98 5.47 8.34 6.23
CA PRO A 98 5.06 8.23 7.62
C PRO A 98 4.80 6.80 8.08
N ILE A 99 4.31 5.93 7.21
CA ILE A 99 4.04 4.52 7.53
C ILE A 99 5.35 3.73 7.67
N ALA A 100 6.31 3.93 6.78
CA ALA A 100 7.63 3.34 6.90
C ALA A 100 8.35 3.83 8.16
N GLU A 101 8.26 5.13 8.46
CA GLU A 101 8.88 5.70 9.68
C GLU A 101 8.20 5.20 10.96
N CYS A 102 6.88 5.00 10.95
CA CYS A 102 6.15 4.39 12.06
C CYS A 102 6.74 3.02 12.43
N ALA A 103 6.93 2.13 11.44
CA ALA A 103 7.57 0.84 11.65
C ALA A 103 9.03 0.98 12.12
N ASN A 104 9.78 1.91 11.53
CA ASN A 104 11.19 2.12 11.89
C ASN A 104 11.38 2.65 13.32
N LYS A 105 10.48 3.50 13.82
CA LYS A 105 10.47 3.92 15.22
C LYS A 105 10.27 2.72 16.14
N TYR A 106 9.25 1.89 15.84
CA TYR A 106 9.02 0.65 16.59
C TYR A 106 10.26 -0.26 16.58
N PHE A 107 10.90 -0.46 15.42
CA PHE A 107 12.10 -1.29 15.32
C PHE A 107 13.26 -0.75 16.16
N ARG A 108 13.53 0.55 16.11
CA ARG A 108 14.60 1.17 16.90
C ARG A 108 14.38 1.02 18.40
N GLU A 109 13.17 1.32 18.88
CA GLU A 109 12.86 1.25 20.31
C GLU A 109 12.88 -0.18 20.88
N ASN A 110 12.60 -1.17 20.03
CA ASN A 110 12.64 -2.58 20.42
C ASN A 110 13.94 -3.30 20.05
N ASN A 111 15.00 -2.58 19.63
CA ASN A 111 16.29 -3.13 19.21
C ASN A 111 16.17 -4.18 18.10
N ILE A 112 15.23 -4.02 17.18
CA ILE A 112 14.99 -4.93 16.06
C ILE A 112 15.82 -4.50 14.85
N SER A 113 16.70 -5.39 14.36
CA SER A 113 17.52 -5.17 13.17
C SER A 113 16.74 -5.39 11.87
N LYS A 114 15.68 -4.60 11.68
CA LYS A 114 14.84 -4.57 10.45
C LYS A 114 14.61 -3.13 10.04
N THR A 115 14.27 -2.93 8.78
CA THR A 115 14.01 -1.59 8.23
C THR A 115 12.82 -1.65 7.28
N ALA A 116 11.81 -0.87 7.57
CA ALA A 116 10.74 -0.57 6.63
C ALA A 116 11.20 0.51 5.65
N LYS A 117 10.87 0.35 4.37
CA LYS A 117 11.31 1.26 3.31
C LYS A 117 10.10 1.84 2.57
N ASP A 118 10.06 3.17 2.48
CA ASP A 118 9.25 3.85 1.49
C ASP A 118 9.81 3.53 0.11
N LYS A 119 9.00 2.89 -0.72
CA LYS A 119 9.30 2.52 -2.09
C LYS A 119 8.42 3.28 -3.09
N THR A 120 8.04 4.51 -2.76
CA THR A 120 7.32 5.39 -3.70
C THR A 120 8.08 5.49 -5.03
N GLY A 121 7.35 5.29 -6.12
CA GLY A 121 7.92 5.16 -7.48
C GLY A 121 8.25 3.71 -7.88
N MET A 122 8.05 2.74 -7.00
CA MET A 122 8.25 1.33 -7.38
C MET A 122 7.28 0.92 -8.48
N SER A 123 7.81 0.40 -9.58
CA SER A 123 6.97 -0.09 -10.67
C SER A 123 6.12 -1.29 -10.23
N VAL A 124 5.03 -1.57 -10.97
CA VAL A 124 4.22 -2.78 -10.73
C VAL A 124 5.07 -4.06 -10.80
N PHE A 125 6.06 -4.12 -11.69
CA PHE A 125 7.01 -5.25 -11.75
C PHE A 125 7.87 -5.36 -10.48
N GLY A 126 8.19 -4.23 -9.84
CA GLY A 126 8.84 -4.20 -8.53
C GLY A 126 7.93 -4.82 -7.45
N VAL A 127 6.63 -4.52 -7.46
CA VAL A 127 5.64 -5.15 -6.57
C VAL A 127 5.58 -6.66 -6.82
N LEU A 128 5.48 -7.09 -8.09
CA LEU A 128 5.50 -8.52 -8.45
C LEU A 128 6.77 -9.23 -7.98
N ASN A 129 7.93 -8.58 -8.12
CA ASN A 129 9.21 -9.11 -7.65
C ASN A 129 9.20 -9.36 -6.13
N GLN A 130 8.64 -8.45 -5.34
CA GLN A 130 8.49 -8.65 -3.90
C GLN A 130 7.66 -9.91 -3.60
N ILE A 131 6.50 -10.07 -4.25
CA ILE A 131 5.61 -11.21 -4.04
C ILE A 131 6.23 -12.53 -4.52
N ILE A 132 6.69 -12.58 -5.77
CA ILE A 132 7.08 -13.83 -6.44
C ILE A 132 8.42 -14.34 -5.92
N PHE A 133 9.43 -13.48 -5.88
CA PHE A 133 10.81 -13.89 -5.62
C PHE A 133 11.25 -13.63 -4.18
N ARG A 134 10.87 -12.48 -3.60
CA ARG A 134 11.27 -12.14 -2.23
C ARG A 134 10.33 -12.71 -1.17
N LYS A 135 9.14 -13.20 -1.57
CA LYS A 135 8.12 -13.72 -0.66
C LYS A 135 7.74 -12.67 0.41
N GLN A 136 7.65 -11.42 0.00
CA GLN A 136 7.29 -10.31 0.87
C GLN A 136 6.00 -9.64 0.36
N PRO A 137 4.98 -9.47 1.21
CA PRO A 137 3.82 -8.67 0.89
C PRO A 137 4.19 -7.19 0.82
N VAL A 138 3.38 -6.42 0.11
CA VAL A 138 3.64 -5.00 -0.14
C VAL A 138 2.41 -4.18 0.24
N VAL A 139 2.57 -3.22 1.13
CA VAL A 139 1.55 -2.20 1.36
C VAL A 139 1.56 -1.22 0.20
N VAL A 140 0.40 -0.98 -0.42
CA VAL A 140 0.28 -0.07 -1.57
C VAL A 140 -0.89 0.89 -1.40
N TRP A 141 -0.74 2.08 -1.97
CA TRP A 141 -1.81 3.08 -2.05
C TRP A 141 -2.68 2.81 -3.27
N TYR A 142 -3.95 2.75 -3.03
CA TYR A 142 -5.01 2.36 -3.95
C TYR A 142 -6.21 3.30 -3.78
N THR A 143 -7.37 2.94 -4.29
CA THR A 143 -8.63 3.68 -4.07
C THR A 143 -9.70 2.80 -3.46
N VAL A 144 -10.62 3.40 -2.75
CA VAL A 144 -11.82 2.70 -2.25
C VAL A 144 -12.57 2.10 -3.44
N ASP A 145 -12.90 0.81 -3.36
CA ASP A 145 -13.67 0.06 -4.39
C ASP A 145 -12.99 -0.07 -5.77
N GLY A 146 -11.72 0.31 -5.91
CA GLY A 146 -11.08 0.31 -7.23
C GLY A 146 -11.61 1.39 -8.17
N LYS A 147 -12.28 2.41 -7.66
CA LYS A 147 -12.77 3.55 -8.46
C LYS A 147 -11.62 4.47 -8.89
N LYS A 148 -11.87 5.32 -9.86
CA LYS A 148 -10.89 6.34 -10.25
C LYS A 148 -10.58 7.25 -9.06
N PRO A 149 -9.33 7.81 -8.97
CA PRO A 149 -9.00 8.79 -7.95
C PRO A 149 -9.95 10.00 -8.02
N GLU A 150 -10.50 10.36 -6.86
CA GLU A 150 -11.34 11.52 -6.65
C GLU A 150 -10.67 12.47 -5.68
N PHE A 151 -10.96 13.78 -5.80
CA PHE A 151 -10.30 14.80 -5.01
C PHE A 151 -11.31 15.65 -4.25
N LEU A 152 -10.87 16.09 -3.07
CA LEU A 152 -11.58 17.12 -2.29
C LEU A 152 -11.32 18.52 -2.88
N SER A 153 -12.14 19.49 -2.51
CA SER A 153 -11.84 20.91 -2.73
C SER A 153 -10.66 21.40 -1.88
N ALA A 154 -10.33 20.69 -0.81
CA ALA A 154 -9.19 20.96 0.06
C ALA A 154 -7.86 20.54 -0.58
N SER A 155 -6.78 21.20 -0.21
CA SER A 155 -5.43 20.93 -0.71
C SER A 155 -4.40 21.07 0.41
N TYR A 156 -3.22 20.51 0.18
CA TYR A 156 -2.03 20.68 1.02
C TYR A 156 -0.89 21.31 0.22
N THR A 157 0.09 21.88 0.91
CA THR A 157 1.31 22.38 0.29
C THR A 157 2.46 21.43 0.65
N ASN A 158 3.10 20.86 -0.36
CA ASN A 158 4.21 19.94 -0.15
C ASN A 158 5.52 20.67 0.22
N SER A 159 6.56 19.91 0.55
CA SER A 159 7.87 20.46 0.93
C SER A 159 8.56 21.31 -0.15
N LYS A 160 8.08 21.23 -1.41
CA LYS A 160 8.57 22.05 -2.53
C LYS A 160 7.76 23.34 -2.71
N GLY A 161 6.78 23.61 -1.84
CA GLY A 161 5.87 24.75 -1.96
C GLY A 161 4.75 24.56 -2.99
N GLU A 162 4.59 23.37 -3.57
CA GLU A 162 3.56 23.09 -4.57
C GLU A 162 2.22 22.75 -3.88
N LYS A 163 1.14 23.38 -4.34
CA LYS A 163 -0.21 23.06 -3.87
C LYS A 163 -0.74 21.81 -4.56
N LYS A 164 -1.15 20.82 -3.79
CA LYS A 164 -1.66 19.53 -4.26
C LYS A 164 -3.07 19.28 -3.69
N PRO A 165 -4.03 18.74 -4.49
CA PRO A 165 -5.35 18.39 -3.97
C PRO A 165 -5.27 17.20 -3.03
N LEU A 166 -6.17 17.14 -2.06
CA LEU A 166 -6.37 15.96 -1.22
C LEU A 166 -7.31 14.97 -1.92
N TYR A 167 -7.00 13.68 -1.81
CA TYR A 167 -7.89 12.62 -2.28
C TYR A 167 -9.10 12.47 -1.36
N SER A 168 -10.27 12.21 -1.94
CA SER A 168 -11.50 11.87 -1.21
C SER A 168 -11.69 10.37 -1.02
N ASN A 169 -11.10 9.56 -1.90
CA ASN A 169 -11.27 8.11 -1.93
C ASN A 169 -9.95 7.33 -1.87
N LEU A 170 -8.89 7.95 -1.32
CA LEU A 170 -7.64 7.22 -1.08
C LEU A 170 -7.89 6.04 -0.17
N HIS A 171 -7.26 4.93 -0.48
CA HIS A 171 -7.26 3.71 0.30
C HIS A 171 -5.87 3.08 0.32
N CYS A 172 -5.65 2.19 1.29
CA CYS A 172 -4.41 1.45 1.42
C CYS A 172 -4.73 -0.04 1.56
N VAL A 173 -4.02 -0.88 0.81
CA VAL A 173 -4.22 -2.33 0.81
C VAL A 173 -2.88 -3.06 0.86
N VAL A 174 -2.91 -4.34 1.22
CA VAL A 174 -1.73 -5.21 1.16
C VAL A 174 -1.82 -6.09 -0.07
N VAL A 175 -0.85 -6.00 -0.98
CA VAL A 175 -0.68 -6.98 -2.05
C VAL A 175 -0.02 -8.20 -1.46
N ASN A 176 -0.67 -9.36 -1.57
CA ASN A 176 -0.18 -10.63 -1.03
C ASN A 176 -0.07 -11.75 -2.07
N GLY A 177 -0.52 -11.54 -3.31
CA GLY A 177 -0.49 -12.60 -4.31
C GLY A 177 -0.64 -12.14 -5.75
N VAL A 178 -0.34 -13.03 -6.68
CA VAL A 178 -0.45 -12.79 -8.13
C VAL A 178 -0.60 -14.10 -8.90
N GLY A 179 -1.34 -14.07 -9.99
CA GLY A 179 -1.55 -15.17 -10.94
C GLY A 179 -2.88 -15.03 -11.68
N ARG A 180 -3.09 -15.81 -12.73
CA ARG A 180 -4.30 -15.80 -13.57
C ARG A 180 -4.71 -14.40 -14.10
N GLY A 181 -3.74 -13.54 -14.37
CA GLY A 181 -4.03 -12.16 -14.75
C GLY A 181 -4.61 -11.29 -13.64
N MET A 182 -4.51 -11.74 -12.38
CA MET A 182 -5.07 -11.09 -11.20
C MET A 182 -3.97 -10.75 -10.20
N VAL A 183 -4.23 -9.76 -9.37
CA VAL A 183 -3.47 -9.43 -8.16
C VAL A 183 -4.35 -9.73 -6.96
N SER A 184 -3.85 -10.52 -6.02
CA SER A 184 -4.53 -10.73 -4.73
C SER A 184 -4.14 -9.62 -3.78
N ILE A 185 -5.15 -8.98 -3.19
CA ILE A 185 -5.01 -7.92 -2.20
C ILE A 185 -5.79 -8.26 -0.94
N ILE A 186 -5.29 -7.80 0.21
CA ILE A 186 -6.05 -7.77 1.47
C ILE A 186 -6.42 -6.33 1.74
N ASP A 187 -7.72 -6.09 1.75
CA ASP A 187 -8.32 -4.78 1.95
C ASP A 187 -8.75 -4.63 3.42
N PRO A 188 -8.24 -3.64 4.16
CA PRO A 188 -8.62 -3.42 5.56
C PRO A 188 -10.10 -3.19 5.82
N GLN A 189 -10.90 -2.91 4.79
CA GLN A 189 -12.36 -2.77 4.91
C GLN A 189 -13.13 -4.04 4.52
N ARG A 190 -12.56 -4.89 3.65
CA ARG A 190 -13.31 -5.95 2.97
C ARG A 190 -12.67 -7.34 3.01
N GLY A 191 -11.44 -7.45 3.53
CA GLY A 191 -10.68 -8.69 3.52
C GLY A 191 -10.04 -8.99 2.17
N GLN A 192 -9.68 -10.25 1.99
CA GLN A 192 -8.94 -10.71 0.80
C GLN A 192 -9.82 -10.77 -0.44
N ARG A 193 -9.29 -10.27 -1.55
CA ARG A 193 -9.93 -10.34 -2.88
C ARG A 193 -8.92 -10.28 -4.01
N ALA A 194 -9.31 -10.82 -5.17
CA ALA A 194 -8.52 -10.70 -6.40
C ALA A 194 -9.04 -9.54 -7.25
N VAL A 195 -8.13 -8.75 -7.80
CA VAL A 195 -8.42 -7.63 -8.72
C VAL A 195 -7.69 -7.85 -10.04
N ASN A 196 -8.27 -7.39 -11.16
CA ASN A 196 -7.65 -7.51 -12.46
C ASN A 196 -6.29 -6.81 -12.47
N PHE A 197 -5.27 -7.44 -13.05
CA PHE A 197 -3.90 -6.91 -13.07
C PHE A 197 -3.78 -5.56 -13.78
N ILE A 198 -4.50 -5.38 -14.88
CA ILE A 198 -4.46 -4.13 -15.66
C ILE A 198 -5.12 -3.00 -14.87
N GLU A 199 -6.27 -3.26 -14.25
CA GLU A 199 -6.98 -2.29 -13.41
C GLU A 199 -6.16 -1.93 -12.16
N PHE A 200 -5.58 -2.93 -11.49
CA PHE A 200 -4.67 -2.71 -10.38
C PHE A 200 -3.51 -1.81 -10.80
N THR A 201 -2.84 -2.15 -11.90
CA THR A 201 -1.69 -1.39 -12.41
C THR A 201 -2.05 0.06 -12.69
N LYS A 202 -3.18 0.29 -13.39
CA LYS A 202 -3.66 1.64 -13.71
C LYS A 202 -3.90 2.47 -12.45
N LEU A 203 -4.61 1.93 -11.47
CA LEU A 203 -4.92 2.64 -10.23
C LEU A 203 -3.67 2.86 -9.36
N TYR A 204 -2.81 1.85 -9.23
CA TYR A 204 -1.53 1.98 -8.51
C TYR A 204 -0.66 3.11 -9.08
N MET A 205 -0.59 3.22 -10.43
CA MET A 205 0.11 4.32 -11.10
C MET A 205 -0.56 5.68 -10.82
N GLN A 206 -1.89 5.76 -10.91
CA GLN A 206 -2.65 6.98 -10.64
C GLN A 206 -2.53 7.43 -9.17
N MET A 207 -2.34 6.49 -8.25
CA MET A 207 -2.10 6.77 -6.82
C MET A 207 -0.63 7.06 -6.50
N GLY A 208 0.22 7.29 -7.52
CA GLY A 208 1.60 7.74 -7.39
C GLY A 208 2.59 6.63 -7.07
N GLN A 209 2.25 5.38 -7.36
CA GLN A 209 3.12 4.20 -7.18
C GLN A 209 3.71 4.13 -5.75
N ARG A 210 2.89 4.47 -4.74
CA ARG A 210 3.32 4.46 -3.34
C ARG A 210 3.31 3.05 -2.80
N ALA A 211 4.39 2.67 -2.13
CA ALA A 211 4.53 1.34 -1.56
C ALA A 211 5.42 1.36 -0.31
N VAL A 212 5.14 0.43 0.63
CA VAL A 212 6.00 0.15 1.79
C VAL A 212 6.31 -1.35 1.84
N VAL A 213 7.57 -1.67 2.14
CA VAL A 213 8.09 -3.03 2.34
C VAL A 213 8.96 -3.08 3.61
N ILE A 214 9.10 -4.27 4.21
CA ILE A 214 10.02 -4.56 5.32
C ILE A 214 11.12 -5.49 4.87
#